data_ee814eb112a687d43068041b49cd855f
#
_entry.id   ee814eb112a687d43068041b49cd855f
#
_cell.length_a   1.000
_cell.length_b   1.000
_cell.length_c   1.000
_cell.angle_alpha   90.00
_cell.angle_beta   90.00
_cell.angle_gamma   90.00
#
_symmetry.space_group_name_H-M   'P 1'
#
loop_
_entity.id
_entity.type
_entity.pdbx_description
1 polymer ?
#
loop_
_entity_poly.entity_id
_entity_poly.type
_entity_poly.pdbx_seq_one_letter_code
_entity_poly.pdbx_strand_id
1 'polypeptide(L)' 'MTLRDLPKNTLARISGFKASDSELETRLREIGFAEGDQVEALHFGLFGRNPMSVRLNGALIALRKTEAQAVLVEAL' A
#
# COMPACT_ATOMS: atom_id res chain seq x y z
N MET A 1 2.97 -8.72 7.00
CA MET A 1 1.94 -7.66 7.14
C MET A 1 1.71 -7.01 5.80
N THR A 2 0.49 -6.65 5.50
CA THR A 2 0.19 -5.94 4.26
C THR A 2 -0.03 -4.46 4.55
N LEU A 3 0.00 -3.65 3.49
CA LEU A 3 -0.26 -2.22 3.59
C LEU A 3 -1.64 -1.95 4.22
N ARG A 4 -2.61 -2.83 3.97
CA ARG A 4 -3.95 -2.73 4.52
C ARG A 4 -3.96 -2.78 6.06
N ASP A 5 -2.96 -3.42 6.66
CA ASP A 5 -2.89 -3.62 8.11
C ASP A 5 -2.27 -2.43 8.85
N LEU A 6 -1.71 -1.46 8.13
CA LEU A 6 -1.04 -0.34 8.78
C LEU A 6 -2.04 0.58 9.47
N PRO A 7 -1.77 0.97 10.72
CA PRO A 7 -2.56 2.02 11.37
C PRO A 7 -2.35 3.37 10.68
N LYS A 8 -3.31 4.26 10.84
CA LYS A 8 -3.23 5.62 10.33
C LYS A 8 -1.97 6.31 10.85
N ASN A 9 -1.34 7.10 9.98
CA ASN A 9 -0.13 7.88 10.28
C ASN A 9 1.09 7.01 10.64
N THR A 10 1.15 5.81 10.07
CA THR A 10 2.26 4.89 10.32
C THR A 10 3.08 4.72 9.06
N LEU A 11 4.40 4.82 9.21
CA LEU A 11 5.36 4.55 8.14
C LEU A 11 5.76 3.08 8.13
N ALA A 12 5.97 2.54 6.93
CA ALA A 12 6.49 1.20 6.75
C ALA A 12 7.36 1.15 5.51
N ARG A 13 8.11 0.06 5.37
CA ARG A 13 8.92 -0.19 4.18
C ARG A 13 8.27 -1.30 3.36
N ILE A 14 8.20 -1.10 2.05
CA ILE A 14 7.68 -2.11 1.14
C ILE A 14 8.68 -3.25 1.06
N SER A 15 8.22 -4.47 1.36
CA SER A 15 9.07 -5.67 1.33
C SER A 15 8.79 -6.57 0.13
N GLY A 16 7.64 -6.41 -0.51
CA GLY A 16 7.29 -7.22 -1.67
C GLY A 16 5.83 -7.13 -2.04
N PHE A 17 5.38 -8.09 -2.83
CA PHE A 17 4.00 -8.15 -3.29
C PHE A 17 3.49 -9.57 -3.16
N LYS A 18 2.19 -9.73 -2.97
CA LYS A 18 1.58 -11.06 -3.01
C LYS A 18 1.55 -11.52 -4.47
N ALA A 19 2.08 -12.71 -4.72
CA ALA A 19 2.28 -13.23 -6.07
C ALA A 19 1.03 -13.84 -6.71
N SER A 20 -0.11 -13.81 -6.05
CA SER A 20 -1.32 -14.47 -6.53
C SER A 20 -1.94 -13.80 -7.76
N ASP A 21 -1.57 -12.55 -8.04
CA ASP A 21 -2.11 -11.79 -9.18
C ASP A 21 -1.00 -10.94 -9.79
N SER A 22 -0.44 -11.46 -10.91
CA SER A 22 0.66 -10.78 -11.58
C SER A 22 0.23 -9.49 -12.28
N GLU A 23 -1.02 -9.37 -12.71
CA GLU A 23 -1.52 -8.13 -13.30
C GLU A 23 -1.61 -7.03 -12.25
N LEU A 24 -2.08 -7.38 -11.07
CA LEU A 24 -2.18 -6.44 -9.96
C LEU A 24 -0.79 -5.96 -9.53
N GLU A 25 0.16 -6.89 -9.42
CA GLU A 25 1.55 -6.51 -9.10
C GLU A 25 2.11 -5.54 -10.15
N THR A 26 1.92 -5.85 -11.44
CA THR A 26 2.38 -4.98 -12.52
C THR A 26 1.79 -3.57 -12.39
N ARG A 27 0.49 -3.47 -12.12
CA ARG A 27 -0.16 -2.18 -11.95
C ARG A 27 0.39 -1.41 -10.76
N LEU A 28 0.63 -2.09 -9.64
CA LEU A 28 1.19 -1.46 -8.46
C LEU A 28 2.60 -0.94 -8.72
N ARG A 29 3.42 -1.70 -9.43
CA ARG A 29 4.76 -1.25 -9.81
C ARG A 29 4.71 -0.06 -10.78
N GLU A 30 3.76 -0.04 -11.69
CA GLU A 30 3.57 1.08 -12.62
C GLU A 30 3.15 2.36 -11.87
N ILE A 31 2.35 2.22 -10.82
CA ILE A 31 1.97 3.36 -9.97
C ILE A 31 3.20 3.92 -9.23
N GLY A 32 4.17 3.07 -8.90
CA GLY A 32 5.40 3.50 -8.25
C GLY A 32 5.79 2.71 -7.02
N PHE A 33 5.05 1.66 -6.66
CA PHE A 33 5.41 0.82 -5.53
C PHE A 33 6.61 -0.06 -5.88
N ALA A 34 7.62 -0.02 -5.02
CA ALA A 34 8.84 -0.82 -5.20
C ALA A 34 9.40 -1.23 -3.85
N GLU A 35 10.02 -2.41 -3.81
CA GLU A 35 10.66 -2.91 -2.60
C GLU A 35 11.72 -1.92 -2.11
N GLY A 36 11.78 -1.72 -0.82
CA GLY A 36 12.71 -0.80 -0.18
C GLY A 36 12.19 0.61 0.00
N ASP A 37 11.16 1.02 -0.72
CA ASP A 37 10.57 2.34 -0.58
C ASP A 37 9.72 2.42 0.68
N GLN A 38 9.65 3.63 1.24
CA GLN A 38 8.80 3.90 2.40
C GLN A 38 7.42 4.32 1.94
N VAL A 39 6.42 3.90 2.69
CA VAL A 39 5.02 4.25 2.46
C VAL A 39 4.39 4.62 3.80
N GLU A 40 3.53 5.62 3.78
CA GLU A 40 2.83 6.07 4.98
C GLU A 40 1.33 5.92 4.80
N ALA A 41 0.67 5.26 5.74
CA ALA A 41 -0.79 5.19 5.76
C ALA A 41 -1.33 6.50 6.30
N LEU A 42 -2.18 7.18 5.53
CA LEU A 42 -2.67 8.51 5.89
C LEU A 42 -4.13 8.50 6.31
N HIS A 43 -4.98 7.82 5.55
CA HIS A 43 -6.42 7.94 5.72
C HIS A 43 -7.13 6.70 5.23
N PHE A 44 -8.22 6.34 5.90
CA PHE A 44 -9.09 5.24 5.51
C PHE A 44 -10.47 5.78 5.21
N GLY A 45 -11.05 5.32 4.10
CA GLY A 45 -12.37 5.75 3.68
C GLY A 45 -13.47 5.27 4.61
N LEU A 46 -14.67 5.84 4.42
CA LEU A 46 -15.82 5.61 5.31
C LEU A 46 -16.48 4.25 5.12
N PHE A 47 -16.35 3.66 3.95
CA PHE A 47 -17.05 2.41 3.63
C PHE A 47 -16.11 1.21 3.84
N GLY A 48 -16.09 0.68 5.08
CA GLY A 48 -15.24 -0.44 5.42
C GLY A 48 -13.76 -0.10 5.34
N ARG A 49 -13.39 1.13 5.66
CA ARG A 49 -12.01 1.64 5.56
C ARG A 49 -11.49 1.62 4.11
N ASN A 50 -12.38 1.81 3.16
CA ASN A 50 -12.06 1.73 1.74
C ASN A 50 -12.56 2.99 1.02
N PRO A 51 -11.77 3.65 0.15
CA PRO A 51 -10.38 3.34 -0.15
C PRO A 51 -9.43 3.81 0.95
N MET A 52 -8.18 3.35 0.89
CA MET A 52 -7.14 3.83 1.78
C MET A 52 -6.24 4.81 1.01
N SER A 53 -5.85 5.90 1.65
CA SER A 53 -4.90 6.86 1.07
C SER A 53 -3.54 6.69 1.71
N VAL A 54 -2.51 6.67 0.87
CA VAL A 54 -1.13 6.53 1.31
C VAL A 54 -0.27 7.62 0.69
N ARG A 55 0.86 7.92 1.35
CA ARG A 55 1.91 8.75 0.75
C ARG A 55 3.05 7.84 0.33
N LEU A 56 3.40 7.92 -0.94
CA LEU A 56 4.49 7.14 -1.52
C LEU A 56 5.37 8.09 -2.31
N ASN A 57 6.63 8.24 -1.90
CA ASN A 57 7.60 9.11 -2.59
C ASN A 57 7.06 10.52 -2.85
N GLY A 58 6.36 11.08 -1.86
CA GLY A 58 5.79 12.42 -1.94
C GLY A 58 4.44 12.51 -2.65
N ALA A 59 3.96 11.44 -3.25
CA ALA A 59 2.67 11.42 -3.95
C ALA A 59 1.58 10.83 -3.07
N LEU A 60 0.38 11.37 -3.18
CA LEU A 60 -0.80 10.82 -2.52
C LEU A 60 -1.48 9.84 -3.47
N ILE A 61 -1.70 8.63 -3.00
CA ILE A 61 -2.27 7.55 -3.80
C ILE A 61 -3.44 6.94 -3.05
N ALA A 62 -4.56 6.78 -3.74
CA ALA A 62 -5.72 6.08 -3.19
C ALA A 62 -5.71 4.64 -3.68
N LEU A 63 -5.83 3.70 -2.76
CA LEU A 63 -5.83 2.27 -3.07
C LEU A 63 -7.13 1.62 -2.64
N ARG A 64 -7.63 0.72 -3.47
CA ARG A 64 -8.71 -0.17 -3.07
C ARG A 64 -8.17 -1.20 -2.07
N LYS A 65 -9.08 -1.76 -1.30
CA LYS A 65 -8.74 -2.79 -0.31
C LYS A 65 -7.90 -3.91 -0.91
N THR A 66 -8.31 -4.42 -2.08
CA THR A 66 -7.60 -5.52 -2.75
C THR A 66 -6.19 -5.14 -3.16
N GLU A 67 -5.99 -3.89 -3.58
CA GLU A 67 -4.67 -3.40 -3.95
C GLU A 67 -3.76 -3.27 -2.72
N ALA A 68 -4.29 -2.69 -1.64
CA ALA A 68 -3.52 -2.55 -0.41
C ALA A 68 -3.14 -3.90 0.21
N GLN A 69 -4.01 -4.90 0.08
CA GLN A 69 -3.73 -6.25 0.57
C GLN A 69 -2.64 -6.97 -0.23
N ALA A 70 -2.34 -6.49 -1.43
CA ALA A 70 -1.31 -7.09 -2.27
C ALA A 70 0.09 -6.52 -2.03
N VAL A 71 0.22 -5.44 -1.26
CA VAL A 71 1.52 -4.84 -0.95
C VAL A 71 1.97 -5.32 0.42
N LEU A 72 3.10 -6.03 0.46
CA LEU A 72 3.70 -6.52 1.71
C LEU A 72 4.60 -5.43 2.28
N VAL A 73 4.50 -5.19 3.57
CA VAL A 73 5.27 -4.15 4.26
C VAL A 73 5.87 -4.68 5.55
N GLU A 74 6.91 -3.98 6.00
CA GLU A 74 7.55 -4.20 7.29
C GLU A 74 7.49 -2.90 8.08
N ALA A 75 7.26 -3.00 9.39
CA ALA A 75 7.31 -1.84 10.27
C ALA A 75 8.73 -1.26 10.29
N LEU A 76 8.83 0.05 10.35
CA LEU A 76 10.12 0.72 10.47
C LEU A 76 10.64 0.73 11.89
#